data_769deefca27c5023782635cd2ca6b9ae
#
_entry.id   769deefca27c5023782635cd2ca6b9ae
#
_cell.length_a   1.000
_cell.length_b   1.000
_cell.length_c   1.000
_cell.angle_alpha   90.00
_cell.angle_beta   90.00
_cell.angle_gamma   90.00
#
_symmetry.space_group_name_H-M   'P 1'
#
loop_
_entity.id
_entity.type
_entity.pdbx_description
1 polymer ?
#
loop_
_entity_poly.entity_id
_entity_poly.type
_entity_poly.pdbx_seq_one_letter_code
_entity_poly.pdbx_strand_id
1 'polypeptide(L)'
;MHYLLFYDVVDDYVTRRVPLRAAHIGHAREAIARGELVLGGAFNNPPDGAVLLFKGTSPAAAERFAATDPYVTNGLVKKWRVREWTTVLGRDAEVKLPDTL
;
A
#
# COMPACT_ATOMS: atom_id res chain seq x y z
N MET A 1 9.82 1.02 11.16
CA MET A 1 8.68 0.08 11.31
C MET A 1 8.00 -0.09 9.97
N HIS A 2 7.38 -1.22 9.75
CA HIS A 2 6.62 -1.49 8.53
C HIS A 2 5.13 -1.42 8.80
N TYR A 3 4.39 -0.93 7.79
CA TYR A 3 2.93 -0.80 7.84
C TYR A 3 2.37 -1.30 6.53
N LEU A 4 1.28 -2.07 6.60
CA LEU A 4 0.57 -2.53 5.42
C LEU A 4 -0.72 -1.74 5.27
N LEU A 5 -0.91 -1.17 4.09
CA LEU A 5 -2.17 -0.56 3.70
C LEU A 5 -2.91 -1.55 2.81
N PHE A 6 -4.09 -1.96 3.24
CA PHE A 6 -4.94 -2.90 2.49
C PHE A 6 -6.10 -2.14 1.85
N TYR A 7 -6.35 -2.43 0.58
CA TYR A 7 -7.49 -1.91 -0.17
C TYR A 7 -8.46 -3.03 -0.52
N ASP A 8 -9.74 -2.84 -0.22
CA ASP A 8 -10.83 -3.62 -0.78
C ASP A 8 -11.45 -2.80 -1.91
N VAL A 9 -11.53 -3.37 -3.11
CA VAL A 9 -11.91 -2.61 -4.31
C VAL A 9 -13.28 -3.05 -4.83
N VAL A 10 -13.90 -2.17 -5.63
CA VAL A 10 -15.17 -2.44 -6.30
C VAL A 10 -15.03 -3.55 -7.35
N ASP A 11 -16.13 -4.21 -7.71
CA ASP A 11 -16.11 -5.35 -8.61
C ASP A 11 -15.59 -5.02 -10.01
N ASP A 12 -15.84 -3.81 -10.49
CA ASP A 12 -15.39 -3.34 -11.82
C ASP A 12 -14.10 -2.50 -11.73
N TYR A 13 -13.30 -2.74 -10.73
CA TYR A 13 -12.07 -2.02 -10.45
C TYR A 13 -11.11 -1.97 -11.65
N VAL A 14 -10.87 -3.09 -12.30
CA VAL A 14 -9.91 -3.18 -13.42
C VAL A 14 -10.31 -2.24 -14.57
N THR A 15 -11.61 -2.16 -14.85
CA THR A 15 -12.14 -1.26 -15.87
C THR A 15 -12.12 0.19 -15.42
N ARG A 16 -12.62 0.46 -14.22
CA ARG A 16 -12.77 1.82 -13.68
C ARG A 16 -11.45 2.51 -13.38
N ARG A 17 -10.40 1.75 -13.11
CA ARG A 17 -9.09 2.34 -12.79
C ARG A 17 -8.39 2.94 -14.00
N VAL A 18 -8.75 2.55 -15.21
CA VAL A 18 -8.04 2.96 -16.43
C VAL A 18 -7.86 4.48 -16.53
N PRO A 19 -8.89 5.33 -16.39
CA PRO A 19 -8.71 6.78 -16.48
C PRO A 19 -8.00 7.39 -15.26
N LEU A 20 -7.89 6.65 -14.14
CA LEU A 20 -7.30 7.15 -12.90
C LEU A 20 -5.89 6.61 -12.65
N ARG A 21 -5.45 5.66 -13.47
CA ARG A 21 -4.21 4.94 -13.22
C ARG A 21 -2.99 5.85 -13.21
N ALA A 22 -2.88 6.76 -14.17
CA ALA A 22 -1.73 7.67 -14.24
C ALA A 22 -1.63 8.54 -12.97
N ALA A 23 -2.75 9.07 -12.48
CA ALA A 23 -2.76 9.88 -11.28
C ALA A 23 -2.43 9.06 -10.03
N HIS A 24 -2.96 7.84 -9.93
CA HIS A 24 -2.65 6.93 -8.83
C HIS A 24 -1.17 6.55 -8.81
N ILE A 25 -0.59 6.17 -9.95
CA ILE A 25 0.82 5.81 -10.03
C ILE A 25 1.71 7.01 -9.71
N GLY A 26 1.35 8.21 -10.17
CA GLY A 26 2.06 9.45 -9.83
C GLY A 26 2.07 9.71 -8.33
N HIS A 27 0.93 9.54 -7.68
CA HIS A 27 0.79 9.65 -6.23
C HIS A 27 1.68 8.64 -5.50
N ALA A 28 1.71 7.40 -5.99
CA ALA A 28 2.57 6.35 -5.42
C ALA A 28 4.06 6.66 -5.61
N ARG A 29 4.45 7.14 -6.78
CA ARG A 29 5.85 7.51 -7.07
C ARG A 29 6.33 8.65 -6.17
N GLU A 30 5.47 9.60 -5.84
CA GLU A 30 5.81 10.65 -4.88
C GLU A 30 6.07 10.07 -3.48
N ALA A 31 5.26 9.12 -3.05
CA ALA A 31 5.47 8.44 -1.77
C ALA A 31 6.76 7.62 -1.75
N ILE A 32 7.12 7.00 -2.87
CA ILE A 32 8.40 6.30 -3.03
C ILE A 32 9.57 7.30 -2.92
N ALA A 33 9.46 8.44 -3.59
CA ALA A 33 10.49 9.48 -3.58
C ALA A 33 10.71 10.06 -2.18
N ARG A 34 9.65 10.13 -1.36
CA ARG A 34 9.76 10.55 0.04
C ARG A 34 10.35 9.46 0.96
N GLY A 35 10.58 8.25 0.44
CA GLY A 35 11.08 7.14 1.24
C GLY A 35 10.04 6.48 2.11
N GLU A 36 8.77 6.68 1.82
CA GLU A 36 7.65 6.17 2.62
C GLU A 36 7.08 4.86 2.08
N LEU A 37 6.83 4.81 0.77
CA LEU A 37 6.30 3.60 0.11
C LEU A 37 7.46 2.73 -0.37
N VAL A 38 7.46 1.46 0.04
CA VAL A 38 8.51 0.49 -0.29
C VAL A 38 8.09 -0.37 -1.48
N LEU A 39 6.87 -0.88 -1.46
CA LEU A 39 6.39 -1.83 -2.45
C LEU A 39 4.87 -1.78 -2.46
N GLY A 40 4.27 -1.90 -3.63
CA GLY A 40 2.82 -1.93 -3.75
C GLY A 40 2.37 -2.69 -4.96
N GLY A 41 1.17 -3.25 -4.90
CA GLY A 41 0.59 -3.98 -6.00
C GLY A 41 -0.83 -4.41 -5.74
N ALA A 42 -1.53 -4.77 -6.80
CA ALA A 42 -2.89 -5.27 -6.75
C ALA A 42 -2.89 -6.79 -6.69
N PHE A 43 -3.90 -7.35 -6.04
CA PHE A 43 -4.12 -8.78 -6.06
C PHE A 43 -4.60 -9.21 -7.45
N ASN A 44 -4.30 -10.44 -7.79
CA ASN A 44 -4.71 -11.03 -9.06
C ASN A 44 -5.31 -12.41 -8.79
N ASN A 45 -6.27 -12.80 -9.63
CA ASN A 45 -6.94 -14.10 -9.53
C ASN A 45 -7.61 -14.35 -8.16
N PRO A 46 -8.57 -13.51 -7.70
CA PRO A 46 -9.22 -12.41 -8.42
C PRO A 46 -8.57 -11.03 -8.15
N PRO A 47 -8.87 -10.03 -8.99
CA PRO A 47 -8.40 -8.66 -8.78
C PRO A 47 -9.33 -7.90 -7.81
N ASP A 48 -9.36 -8.32 -6.56
CA ASP A 48 -10.33 -7.87 -5.56
C ASP A 48 -9.76 -6.96 -4.48
N GLY A 49 -8.49 -6.59 -4.60
CA GLY A 49 -7.86 -5.73 -3.62
C GLY A 49 -6.43 -5.39 -3.97
N ALA A 50 -5.77 -4.73 -3.06
CA ALA A 50 -4.37 -4.35 -3.18
C ALA A 50 -3.72 -4.29 -1.80
N VAL A 51 -2.40 -4.35 -1.78
CA VAL A 51 -1.63 -4.12 -0.57
C VAL A 51 -0.41 -3.26 -0.91
N LEU A 52 -0.11 -2.30 -0.03
CA LEU A 52 1.03 -1.41 -0.16
C LEU A 52 1.82 -1.45 1.14
N LEU A 53 3.13 -1.57 1.02
CA LEU A 53 4.06 -1.63 2.15
C LEU A 53 4.72 -0.27 2.34
N PHE A 54 4.54 0.30 3.53
CA PHE A 54 5.15 1.56 3.95
C PHE A 54 6.15 1.32 5.07
N LYS A 55 7.09 2.22 5.20
CA LYS A 55 8.01 2.25 6.34
C LYS A 55 7.98 3.63 6.99
N GLY A 56 8.24 3.67 8.29
CA GLY A 56 8.24 4.92 9.06
C GLY A 56 8.17 4.66 10.56
N THR A 57 7.99 5.72 11.32
CA THR A 57 7.91 5.67 12.78
C THR A 57 6.46 5.60 13.27
N SER A 58 5.48 5.74 12.37
CA SER A 58 4.06 5.68 12.67
C SER A 58 3.29 5.30 11.40
N PRO A 59 1.99 4.95 11.52
CA PRO A 59 1.17 4.66 10.34
C PRO A 59 0.76 5.90 9.54
N ALA A 60 1.16 7.10 9.94
CA ALA A 60 0.67 8.35 9.38
C ALA A 60 0.89 8.48 7.87
N ALA A 61 2.05 8.05 7.35
CA ALA A 61 2.33 8.13 5.92
C ALA A 61 1.38 7.25 5.10
N ALA A 62 1.12 6.02 5.56
CA ALA A 62 0.18 5.11 4.92
C ALA A 62 -1.25 5.66 4.96
N GLU A 63 -1.65 6.22 6.08
CA GLU A 63 -2.99 6.80 6.25
C GLU A 63 -3.19 8.02 5.35
N ARG A 64 -2.20 8.92 5.28
CA ARG A 64 -2.25 10.08 4.38
C ARG A 64 -2.29 9.65 2.92
N PHE A 65 -1.53 8.63 2.56
CA PHE A 65 -1.53 8.09 1.21
C PHE A 65 -2.94 7.65 0.81
N ALA A 66 -3.57 6.84 1.65
CA ALA A 66 -4.93 6.34 1.38
C ALA A 66 -5.94 7.49 1.28
N ALA A 67 -5.86 8.46 2.19
CA ALA A 67 -6.82 9.58 2.23
C ALA A 67 -6.77 10.45 0.98
N THR A 68 -5.63 10.47 0.26
CA THR A 68 -5.41 11.34 -0.91
C THR A 68 -5.21 10.57 -2.21
N ASP A 69 -5.25 9.24 -2.17
CA ASP A 69 -5.12 8.41 -3.37
C ASP A 69 -6.32 8.62 -4.30
N PRO A 70 -6.10 8.97 -5.58
CA PRO A 70 -7.18 9.10 -6.56
C PRO A 70 -8.09 7.88 -6.64
N TYR A 71 -7.60 6.69 -6.41
CA TYR A 71 -8.44 5.48 -6.37
C TYR A 71 -9.41 5.50 -5.19
N VAL A 72 -8.99 6.06 -4.07
CA VAL A 72 -9.85 6.19 -2.89
C VAL A 72 -10.84 7.35 -3.07
N THR A 73 -10.35 8.51 -3.47
CA THR A 73 -11.19 9.72 -3.59
C THR A 73 -12.22 9.60 -4.72
N ASN A 74 -12.01 8.71 -5.67
CA ASN A 74 -12.95 8.46 -6.78
C ASN A 74 -13.77 7.18 -6.59
N GLY A 75 -13.76 6.59 -5.41
CA GLY A 75 -14.67 5.52 -5.05
C GLY A 75 -14.33 4.12 -5.57
N LEU A 76 -13.11 3.89 -6.09
CA LEU A 76 -12.70 2.56 -6.50
C LEU A 76 -12.38 1.66 -5.32
N VAL A 77 -11.88 2.25 -4.25
CA VAL A 77 -11.57 1.55 -3.01
C VAL A 77 -12.78 1.70 -2.08
N LYS A 78 -13.43 0.59 -1.79
CA LYS A 78 -14.62 0.55 -0.91
C LYS A 78 -14.23 0.78 0.55
N LYS A 79 -13.07 0.28 0.93
CA LYS A 79 -12.62 0.24 2.33
C LYS A 79 -11.12 0.09 2.33
N TRP A 80 -10.46 0.75 3.27
CA TRP A 80 -9.04 0.55 3.49
C TRP A 80 -8.72 0.49 4.97
N ARG A 81 -7.61 -0.17 5.30
CA ARG A 81 -7.09 -0.22 6.67
C ARG A 81 -5.58 -0.28 6.65
N VAL A 82 -4.96 0.22 7.71
CA VAL A 82 -3.52 0.15 7.92
C VAL A 82 -3.24 -0.77 9.12
N ARG A 83 -2.28 -1.68 8.94
CA ARG A 83 -1.81 -2.57 9.99
C ARG A 83 -0.30 -2.40 10.18
N GLU A 84 0.13 -2.33 11.42
CA GLU A 84 1.56 -2.46 11.73
C GLU A 84 1.98 -3.90 11.44
N TRP A 85 3.14 -4.06 10.83
CA TRP A 85 3.67 -5.36 10.45
C TRP A 85 5.10 -5.49 10.97
N THR A 86 5.30 -6.36 11.94
CA THR A 86 6.62 -6.62 12.51
C THR A 86 7.35 -7.63 11.62
N THR A 87 8.21 -7.12 10.76
CA THR A 87 8.95 -7.96 9.81
C THR A 87 10.20 -8.52 10.49
N VAL A 88 10.39 -9.84 10.38
CA VAL A 88 11.49 -10.54 11.06
C VAL A 88 12.33 -11.41 10.12
N LEU A 89 11.87 -11.61 8.90
CA LEU A 89 12.56 -12.45 7.90
C LEU A 89 12.80 -11.63 6.64
N GLY A 90 13.97 -11.81 6.04
CA GLY A 90 14.35 -11.15 4.81
C GLY A 90 15.31 -9.99 5.03
N ARG A 91 15.94 -9.55 3.94
CA ARG A 91 16.99 -8.54 4.00
C ARG A 91 16.51 -7.22 4.59
N ASP A 92 15.28 -6.84 4.29
CA ASP A 92 14.72 -5.56 4.70
C ASP A 92 13.85 -5.66 5.96
N ALA A 93 13.92 -6.78 6.67
CA ALA A 93 13.19 -6.95 7.92
C ALA A 93 13.65 -5.95 8.96
N GLU A 94 12.68 -5.40 9.71
CA GLU A 94 12.94 -4.42 10.76
C GLU A 94 13.69 -5.03 11.94
N VAL A 95 13.28 -6.22 12.36
CA VAL A 95 13.90 -6.95 13.46
C VAL A 95 14.95 -7.90 12.88
N LYS A 96 16.17 -7.81 13.41
CA LYS A 96 17.26 -8.71 13.01
C LYS A 96 17.30 -9.88 13.96
N LEU A 97 16.93 -11.05 13.47
CA LEU A 97 17.02 -12.28 14.26
C LEU A 97 18.47 -12.76 14.31
N PRO A 98 18.88 -13.45 15.41
CA PRO A 98 20.20 -14.08 15.44
C PRO A 98 20.26 -15.23 14.41
N ASP A 99 21.47 -15.54 13.94
CA ASP A 99 21.68 -16.59 12.94
C ASP A 99 21.20 -17.96 13.43
N THR A 100 21.27 -18.18 14.74
CA THR A 100 20.80 -19.38 15.40
C THR A 100 19.63 -19.04 16.29
N LEU A 101 18.46 -19.49 15.90
CA LEU A 101 17.25 -19.28 16.68
C LEU A 101 16.72 -20.60 17.22
#